data_32438cb951c388b1a5eaf5c06676e513
#
_entry.id   32438cb951c388b1a5eaf5c06676e513
#
_cell.length_a   1.000
_cell.length_b   1.000
_cell.length_c   1.000
_cell.angle_alpha   90.00
_cell.angle_beta   90.00
_cell.angle_gamma   90.00
#
_symmetry.space_group_name_H-M   'P 1'
#
loop_
_entity.id
_entity.type
_entity.pdbx_description
1 polymer ?
#
loop_
_entity_poly.entity_id
_entity_poly.type
_entity_poly.pdbx_seq_one_letter_code
_entity_poly.pdbx_strand_id
1 'polypeptide(L)'
;VSIQQLERFRSLSPAEFFYRNKEIAGFSNPARALYQSIRELVENALDATDSYGILPVIKVSIDSGIIPDKPEVYLISVEDNGIGIPPDNIPQAFAQLLYSSKYVLRQTRGMFGIGVKMAVLYSQITTGKPVEVLSSTINSSRIYMFRLSIDIKNNRPVIHHKASFKKSSEWHGTIVKLFIEGDWNRAKSRIYEYFKRTAMIAPYATIVFKDPSNNVIYFKRSTTLMPKPPREVKPHPHGID
;
A
#
# COMPACT_ATOMS: atom_id res chain seq x y z
N VAL A 1 -0.22 -51.80 16.97
CA VAL A 1 -0.92 -50.63 16.43
C VAL A 1 0.13 -49.74 15.82
N SER A 2 0.41 -49.84 14.52
CA SER A 2 1.32 -48.96 13.81
C SER A 2 0.55 -47.75 13.30
N ILE A 3 0.77 -46.60 13.93
CA ILE A 3 0.28 -45.34 13.41
C ILE A 3 1.36 -44.83 12.45
N GLN A 4 1.25 -45.22 11.20
CA GLN A 4 1.90 -44.47 10.10
C GLN A 4 1.08 -43.20 9.88
N GLN A 5 1.42 -42.14 10.59
CA GLN A 5 1.08 -40.79 10.19
C GLN A 5 1.93 -40.47 8.95
N LEU A 6 1.38 -40.74 7.77
CA LEU A 6 1.97 -40.33 6.51
C LEU A 6 2.03 -38.80 6.51
N GLU A 7 3.24 -38.23 6.58
CA GLU A 7 3.48 -36.81 6.35
C GLU A 7 2.93 -36.46 4.97
N ARG A 8 1.88 -35.61 4.94
CA ARG A 8 1.29 -35.14 3.69
C ARG A 8 2.00 -33.86 3.28
N PHE A 9 2.89 -33.95 2.34
CA PHE A 9 3.47 -32.78 1.68
C PHE A 9 2.38 -31.97 1.00
N ARG A 10 2.33 -30.67 1.30
CA ARG A 10 1.38 -29.73 0.72
C ARG A 10 2.09 -28.43 0.38
N SER A 11 1.91 -27.96 -0.85
CA SER A 11 2.33 -26.61 -1.22
C SER A 11 1.28 -25.57 -0.77
N LEU A 12 1.75 -24.42 -0.30
CA LEU A 12 0.93 -23.26 0.01
C LEU A 12 1.17 -22.17 -1.02
N SER A 13 0.12 -21.45 -1.42
CA SER A 13 0.31 -20.24 -2.20
C SER A 13 0.96 -19.15 -1.32
N PRO A 14 1.66 -18.16 -1.90
CA PRO A 14 2.16 -17.02 -1.11
C PRO A 14 1.06 -16.33 -0.30
N ALA A 15 -0.13 -16.18 -0.86
CA ALA A 15 -1.26 -15.57 -0.16
C ALA A 15 -1.74 -16.43 1.00
N GLU A 16 -1.82 -17.76 0.85
CA GLU A 16 -2.18 -18.69 1.92
C GLU A 16 -1.12 -18.69 3.03
N PHE A 17 0.16 -18.63 2.68
CA PHE A 17 1.25 -18.55 3.66
C PHE A 17 1.10 -17.30 4.54
N PHE A 18 0.96 -16.12 3.94
CA PHE A 18 0.81 -14.87 4.69
C PHE A 18 -0.54 -14.73 5.38
N TYR A 19 -1.60 -15.33 4.84
CA TYR A 19 -2.88 -15.42 5.54
C TYR A 19 -2.75 -16.10 6.90
N ARG A 20 -1.95 -17.17 6.97
CA ARG A 20 -1.70 -17.94 8.20
C ARG A 20 -0.68 -17.30 9.13
N ASN A 21 0.23 -16.48 8.58
CA ASN A 21 1.39 -15.92 9.28
C ASN A 21 1.45 -14.39 9.12
N LYS A 22 0.32 -13.72 9.31
CA LYS A 22 0.19 -12.26 9.12
C LYS A 22 1.10 -11.42 10.01
N GLU A 23 1.50 -11.93 11.19
CA GLU A 23 2.42 -11.30 12.12
C GLU A 23 3.82 -11.12 11.54
N ILE A 24 4.27 -11.98 10.63
CA ILE A 24 5.58 -11.86 9.96
C ILE A 24 5.65 -10.56 9.16
N ALA A 25 4.54 -10.12 8.59
CA ALA A 25 4.46 -8.87 7.85
C ALA A 25 4.07 -7.66 8.72
N GLY A 26 4.04 -7.81 10.05
CA GLY A 26 3.75 -6.72 10.99
C GLY A 26 2.26 -6.53 11.31
N PHE A 27 1.38 -7.44 10.90
CA PHE A 27 -0.07 -7.39 11.12
C PHE A 27 -0.51 -8.23 12.32
N SER A 28 0.24 -8.14 13.43
CA SER A 28 0.02 -8.98 14.62
C SER A 28 -1.16 -8.56 15.50
N ASN A 29 -1.57 -7.29 15.41
CA ASN A 29 -2.72 -6.75 16.15
C ASN A 29 -3.28 -5.52 15.44
N PRO A 30 -4.53 -5.05 15.78
CA PRO A 30 -5.19 -3.94 15.10
C PRO A 30 -4.38 -2.63 15.10
N ALA A 31 -3.70 -2.27 16.20
CA ALA A 31 -2.92 -1.05 16.27
C ALA A 31 -1.70 -1.09 15.33
N ARG A 32 -1.00 -2.24 15.29
CA ARG A 32 0.12 -2.44 14.35
C ARG A 32 -0.35 -2.52 12.91
N ALA A 33 -1.47 -3.17 12.65
CA ALA A 33 -2.04 -3.29 11.31
C ALA A 33 -2.42 -1.92 10.74
N LEU A 34 -3.06 -1.07 11.53
CA LEU A 34 -3.38 0.31 11.14
C LEU A 34 -2.12 1.10 10.78
N TYR A 35 -1.13 1.08 11.66
CA TYR A 35 0.16 1.75 11.42
C TYR A 35 0.88 1.20 10.18
N GLN A 36 0.99 -0.12 10.06
CA GLN A 36 1.71 -0.76 8.97
C GLN A 36 1.05 -0.49 7.61
N SER A 37 -0.29 -0.52 7.56
CA SER A 37 -1.02 -0.20 6.33
C SER A 37 -0.75 1.22 5.85
N ILE A 38 -0.77 2.20 6.75
CA ILE A 38 -0.46 3.59 6.41
C ILE A 38 0.97 3.70 5.90
N ARG A 39 1.91 3.09 6.60
CA ARG A 39 3.32 3.09 6.24
C ARG A 39 3.55 2.54 4.83
N GLU A 40 3.03 1.35 4.53
CA GLU A 40 3.20 0.70 3.23
C GLU A 40 2.58 1.52 2.08
N LEU A 41 1.42 2.13 2.30
CA LEU A 41 0.78 2.97 1.29
C LEU A 41 1.57 4.26 1.04
N VAL A 42 2.04 4.93 2.09
CA VAL A 42 2.82 6.17 1.98
C VAL A 42 4.20 5.92 1.37
N GLU A 43 4.87 4.82 1.74
CA GLU A 43 6.15 4.43 1.15
C GLU A 43 6.01 4.14 -0.35
N ASN A 44 4.93 3.49 -0.78
CA ASN A 44 4.66 3.27 -2.19
C ASN A 44 4.34 4.58 -2.94
N ALA A 45 3.62 5.51 -2.31
CA ALA A 45 3.33 6.83 -2.86
C ALA A 45 4.63 7.66 -3.06
N LEU A 46 5.54 7.63 -2.08
CA LEU A 46 6.86 8.25 -2.21
C LEU A 46 7.70 7.59 -3.33
N ASP A 47 7.71 6.26 -3.40
CA ASP A 47 8.44 5.57 -4.46
C ASP A 47 7.89 5.86 -5.87
N ALA A 48 6.57 6.04 -6.00
CA ALA A 48 5.91 6.38 -7.26
C ALA A 48 6.27 7.78 -7.77
N THR A 49 6.72 8.65 -6.88
CA THR A 49 7.16 10.02 -7.19
C THR A 49 8.68 10.10 -7.31
N ASP A 50 9.42 9.62 -6.31
CA ASP A 50 10.88 9.72 -6.21
C ASP A 50 11.59 9.05 -7.39
N SER A 51 11.12 7.87 -7.80
CA SER A 51 11.71 7.10 -8.90
C SER A 51 11.62 7.81 -10.26
N TYR A 52 10.77 8.83 -10.37
CA TYR A 52 10.52 9.57 -11.62
C TYR A 52 10.80 11.06 -11.52
N GLY A 53 11.41 11.52 -10.41
CA GLY A 53 11.76 12.92 -10.21
C GLY A 53 10.56 13.86 -10.06
N ILE A 54 9.41 13.33 -9.63
CA ILE A 54 8.20 14.10 -9.37
C ILE A 54 8.21 14.55 -7.91
N LEU A 55 8.08 15.85 -7.67
CA LEU A 55 7.96 16.38 -6.29
C LEU A 55 6.72 15.83 -5.60
N PRO A 56 6.88 15.04 -4.51
CA PRO A 56 5.76 14.34 -3.90
C PRO A 56 4.72 15.30 -3.29
N VAL A 57 3.45 15.03 -3.57
CA VAL A 57 2.29 15.56 -2.87
C VAL A 57 1.42 14.38 -2.45
N ILE A 58 1.46 14.03 -1.16
CA ILE A 58 0.80 12.86 -0.62
C ILE A 58 -0.29 13.32 0.34
N LYS A 59 -1.52 12.84 0.11
CA LYS A 59 -2.65 13.09 1.01
C LYS A 59 -3.06 11.79 1.66
N VAL A 60 -3.16 11.79 2.97
CA VAL A 60 -3.56 10.63 3.78
C VAL A 60 -4.75 11.02 4.62
N SER A 61 -5.81 10.23 4.59
CA SER A 61 -6.91 10.34 5.54
C SER A 61 -7.20 9.02 6.23
N ILE A 62 -7.61 9.12 7.48
CA ILE A 62 -8.17 8.03 8.26
C ILE A 62 -9.55 8.50 8.71
N ASP A 63 -10.57 7.80 8.28
CA ASP A 63 -11.96 8.11 8.64
C ASP A 63 -12.52 6.95 9.50
N SER A 64 -13.21 7.30 10.61
CA SER A 64 -13.87 6.36 11.53
C SER A 64 -15.39 6.42 11.37
N GLY A 65 -16.10 5.43 11.95
CA GLY A 65 -17.56 5.43 11.94
C GLY A 65 -18.20 5.21 10.58
N ILE A 66 -17.44 4.69 9.61
CA ILE A 66 -17.89 4.51 8.22
C ILE A 66 -18.79 3.27 8.09
N ILE A 67 -18.57 2.26 8.90
CA ILE A 67 -19.40 1.05 8.94
C ILE A 67 -20.22 1.10 10.23
N PRO A 68 -21.55 1.14 10.15
CA PRO A 68 -22.40 1.00 11.34
C PRO A 68 -22.03 -0.27 12.11
N ASP A 69 -22.08 -0.21 13.43
CA ASP A 69 -21.80 -1.33 14.35
C ASP A 69 -20.37 -1.87 14.37
N LYS A 70 -19.43 -1.20 13.66
CA LYS A 70 -18.01 -1.55 13.64
C LYS A 70 -17.12 -0.33 13.86
N PRO A 71 -17.10 0.25 15.06
CA PRO A 71 -16.34 1.46 15.37
C PRO A 71 -14.81 1.25 15.26
N GLU A 72 -14.36 -0.01 15.33
CA GLU A 72 -12.97 -0.41 15.18
C GLU A 72 -12.50 -0.44 13.72
N VAL A 73 -13.41 -0.26 12.75
CA VAL A 73 -13.06 -0.25 11.33
C VAL A 73 -12.86 1.17 10.84
N TYR A 74 -11.69 1.42 10.28
CA TYR A 74 -11.28 2.69 9.70
C TYR A 74 -11.19 2.58 8.19
N LEU A 75 -11.55 3.66 7.49
CA LEU A 75 -11.24 3.83 6.07
C LEU A 75 -9.94 4.62 5.96
N ILE A 76 -8.91 3.99 5.41
CA ILE A 76 -7.66 4.66 5.06
C ILE A 76 -7.74 5.04 3.58
N SER A 77 -7.40 6.28 3.27
CA SER A 77 -7.20 6.74 1.89
C SER A 77 -5.81 7.37 1.76
N VAL A 78 -5.06 6.95 0.76
CA VAL A 78 -3.78 7.56 0.41
C VAL A 78 -3.81 7.94 -1.07
N GLU A 79 -3.56 9.21 -1.35
CA GLU A 79 -3.46 9.80 -2.69
C GLU A 79 -2.03 10.27 -2.92
N ASP A 80 -1.47 9.96 -4.07
CA ASP A 80 -0.22 10.48 -4.59
C ASP A 80 -0.39 11.19 -5.94
N ASN A 81 0.59 11.97 -6.30
CA ASN A 81 0.74 12.58 -7.61
C ASN A 81 1.86 11.92 -8.45
N GLY A 82 2.11 10.63 -8.24
CA GLY A 82 3.11 9.87 -8.98
C GLY A 82 2.73 9.60 -10.43
N ILE A 83 3.50 8.76 -11.11
CA ILE A 83 3.28 8.45 -12.53
C ILE A 83 1.97 7.73 -12.81
N GLY A 84 1.28 7.22 -11.78
CA GLY A 84 0.12 6.34 -11.92
C GLY A 84 0.50 4.91 -12.34
N ILE A 85 -0.51 4.05 -12.37
CA ILE A 85 -0.36 2.64 -12.73
C ILE A 85 -1.22 2.35 -13.96
N PRO A 86 -0.66 1.73 -15.02
CA PRO A 86 -1.44 1.30 -16.18
C PRO A 86 -2.59 0.36 -15.76
N PRO A 87 -3.78 0.47 -16.36
CA PRO A 87 -4.97 -0.26 -15.93
C PRO A 87 -4.78 -1.78 -15.88
N ASP A 88 -4.00 -2.33 -16.80
CA ASP A 88 -3.77 -3.78 -16.89
C ASP A 88 -2.86 -4.30 -15.76
N ASN A 89 -2.10 -3.42 -15.11
CA ASN A 89 -1.21 -3.77 -14.01
C ASN A 89 -1.85 -3.57 -12.62
N ILE A 90 -2.94 -2.78 -12.52
CA ILE A 90 -3.57 -2.47 -11.23
C ILE A 90 -3.99 -3.73 -10.47
N PRO A 91 -4.68 -4.72 -11.08
CA PRO A 91 -5.12 -5.90 -10.35
C PRO A 91 -3.96 -6.65 -9.69
N GLN A 92 -2.90 -6.95 -10.44
CA GLN A 92 -1.74 -7.69 -9.94
C GLN A 92 -0.93 -6.86 -8.93
N ALA A 93 -0.81 -5.55 -9.15
CA ALA A 93 -0.08 -4.65 -8.25
C ALA A 93 -0.67 -4.62 -6.84
N PHE A 94 -1.99 -4.79 -6.69
CA PHE A 94 -2.67 -4.73 -5.38
C PHE A 94 -3.18 -6.07 -4.86
N ALA A 95 -3.41 -7.06 -5.72
CA ALA A 95 -4.08 -8.30 -5.33
C ALA A 95 -3.35 -9.59 -5.75
N GLN A 96 -2.05 -9.52 -6.02
CA GLN A 96 -1.20 -10.69 -6.23
C GLN A 96 0.09 -10.57 -5.44
N LEU A 97 0.28 -11.38 -4.39
CA LEU A 97 1.50 -11.37 -3.59
C LEU A 97 2.70 -11.79 -4.44
N LEU A 98 3.86 -11.26 -4.09
CA LEU A 98 5.12 -11.49 -4.82
C LEU A 98 5.09 -11.06 -6.30
N TYR A 99 4.16 -10.20 -6.71
CA TYR A 99 4.19 -9.52 -7.99
C TYR A 99 4.67 -8.08 -7.80
N SER A 100 5.77 -7.67 -8.42
CA SER A 100 6.33 -6.33 -8.23
C SER A 100 7.17 -5.90 -9.43
N SER A 101 7.06 -4.64 -9.83
CA SER A 101 7.99 -4.00 -10.75
C SER A 101 9.34 -3.66 -10.09
N LYS A 102 9.44 -3.78 -8.76
CA LYS A 102 10.61 -3.44 -7.95
C LYS A 102 11.63 -4.57 -7.82
N TYR A 103 11.37 -5.74 -8.41
CA TYR A 103 12.35 -6.85 -8.47
C TYR A 103 13.55 -6.56 -9.36
N VAL A 104 13.43 -5.60 -10.28
CA VAL A 104 14.60 -5.02 -10.93
C VAL A 104 15.31 -4.20 -9.85
N LEU A 105 16.44 -4.66 -9.40
CA LEU A 105 17.35 -4.24 -8.33
C LEU A 105 17.49 -2.73 -8.14
N ARG A 106 16.41 -2.07 -7.70
CA ARG A 106 16.40 -0.64 -7.37
C ARG A 106 16.36 -0.50 -5.86
N GLN A 107 17.08 0.47 -5.34
CA GLN A 107 16.97 0.90 -3.94
C GLN A 107 15.63 1.63 -3.76
N THR A 108 14.58 0.87 -3.49
CA THR A 108 13.24 1.38 -3.17
C THR A 108 12.90 1.05 -1.73
N ARG A 109 11.94 1.79 -1.13
CA ARG A 109 11.50 1.56 0.26
C ARG A 109 10.86 0.20 0.47
N GLY A 110 10.22 -0.34 -0.57
CA GLY A 110 9.57 -1.65 -0.54
C GLY A 110 10.16 -2.62 -1.56
N MET A 111 11.00 -3.56 -1.11
CA MET A 111 11.77 -4.45 -1.98
C MET A 111 10.98 -5.68 -2.48
N PHE A 112 10.12 -6.25 -1.64
CA PHE A 112 9.51 -7.57 -1.93
C PHE A 112 8.13 -7.52 -2.58
N GLY A 113 7.56 -6.34 -2.82
CA GLY A 113 6.22 -6.21 -3.38
C GLY A 113 5.12 -6.89 -2.53
N ILE A 114 5.32 -6.97 -1.22
CA ILE A 114 4.44 -7.64 -0.27
C ILE A 114 3.60 -6.63 0.51
N GLY A 115 4.16 -5.48 0.90
CA GLY A 115 3.62 -4.61 1.92
C GLY A 115 2.17 -4.18 1.70
N VAL A 116 1.88 -3.47 0.60
CA VAL A 116 0.51 -3.05 0.30
C VAL A 116 -0.46 -4.23 0.17
N LYS A 117 0.02 -5.36 -0.36
CA LYS A 117 -0.82 -6.56 -0.55
C LYS A 117 -1.13 -7.23 0.77
N MET A 118 -0.24 -7.12 1.76
CA MET A 118 -0.53 -7.55 3.12
C MET A 118 -1.57 -6.66 3.79
N ALA A 119 -1.55 -5.35 3.54
CA ALA A 119 -2.61 -4.46 3.98
C ALA A 119 -3.96 -4.82 3.33
N VAL A 120 -3.97 -5.12 2.03
CA VAL A 120 -5.17 -5.59 1.30
C VAL A 120 -5.66 -6.92 1.86
N LEU A 121 -4.75 -7.88 2.09
CA LEU A 121 -5.10 -9.19 2.64
C LEU A 121 -5.67 -9.07 4.06
N TYR A 122 -5.05 -8.26 4.92
CA TYR A 122 -5.54 -8.02 6.28
C TYR A 122 -6.91 -7.32 6.25
N SER A 123 -7.08 -6.30 5.41
CA SER A 123 -8.37 -5.65 5.17
C SER A 123 -9.46 -6.66 4.80
N GLN A 124 -9.17 -7.51 3.84
CA GLN A 124 -10.10 -8.56 3.38
C GLN A 124 -10.46 -9.55 4.50
N ILE A 125 -9.48 -9.98 5.29
CA ILE A 125 -9.69 -10.95 6.38
C ILE A 125 -10.56 -10.37 7.49
N THR A 126 -10.31 -9.11 7.87
CA THR A 126 -10.95 -8.50 9.06
C THR A 126 -12.26 -7.81 8.74
N THR A 127 -12.39 -7.26 7.53
CA THR A 127 -13.56 -6.46 7.17
C THR A 127 -14.44 -7.06 6.08
N GLY A 128 -13.92 -8.02 5.32
CA GLY A 128 -14.58 -8.58 4.14
C GLY A 128 -14.70 -7.58 2.97
N LYS A 129 -14.11 -6.40 3.07
CA LYS A 129 -14.24 -5.35 2.06
C LYS A 129 -13.11 -5.42 1.03
N PRO A 130 -13.40 -5.17 -0.26
CA PRO A 130 -12.38 -5.04 -1.28
C PRO A 130 -11.57 -3.74 -1.11
N VAL A 131 -10.33 -3.74 -1.58
CA VAL A 131 -9.57 -2.51 -1.78
C VAL A 131 -10.13 -1.76 -3.00
N GLU A 132 -10.24 -0.43 -2.91
CA GLU A 132 -10.56 0.44 -4.03
C GLU A 132 -9.30 1.18 -4.47
N VAL A 133 -9.00 1.10 -5.77
CA VAL A 133 -7.84 1.75 -6.39
C VAL A 133 -8.32 2.61 -7.55
N LEU A 134 -7.98 3.90 -7.53
CA LEU A 134 -8.11 4.79 -8.67
C LEU A 134 -6.71 5.15 -9.15
N SER A 135 -6.48 5.07 -10.44
CA SER A 135 -5.19 5.49 -11.00
C SER A 135 -5.32 6.08 -12.38
N SER A 136 -4.44 7.02 -12.67
CA SER A 136 -4.26 7.64 -13.98
C SER A 136 -2.80 7.89 -14.24
N THR A 137 -2.30 7.39 -15.36
CA THR A 137 -0.93 7.70 -15.79
C THR A 137 -0.83 9.13 -16.32
N ILE A 138 0.38 9.69 -16.34
CA ILE A 138 0.65 11.07 -16.75
C ILE A 138 0.00 11.39 -18.11
N ASN A 139 0.13 10.50 -19.09
CA ASN A 139 -0.35 10.72 -20.45
C ASN A 139 -1.79 10.19 -20.70
N SER A 140 -2.46 9.69 -19.68
CA SER A 140 -3.81 9.16 -19.83
C SER A 140 -4.83 10.30 -19.78
N SER A 141 -5.82 10.27 -20.66
CA SER A 141 -7.02 11.12 -20.58
C SER A 141 -8.10 10.55 -19.67
N ARG A 142 -7.86 9.38 -19.03
CA ARG A 142 -8.83 8.66 -18.24
C ARG A 142 -8.28 8.30 -16.86
N ILE A 143 -9.19 8.24 -15.88
CA ILE A 143 -8.97 7.65 -14.56
C ILE A 143 -9.60 6.26 -14.59
N TYR A 144 -8.88 5.26 -14.12
CA TYR A 144 -9.36 3.89 -13.98
C TYR A 144 -9.60 3.57 -12.51
N MET A 145 -10.75 2.96 -12.23
CA MET A 145 -11.14 2.54 -10.89
C MET A 145 -11.32 1.02 -10.86
N PHE A 146 -10.79 0.41 -9.82
CA PHE A 146 -10.92 -1.02 -9.56
C PHE A 146 -11.33 -1.26 -8.11
N ARG A 147 -12.19 -2.25 -7.88
CA ARG A 147 -12.41 -2.86 -6.56
C ARG A 147 -11.93 -4.29 -6.62
N LEU A 148 -10.98 -4.62 -5.75
CA LEU A 148 -10.19 -5.84 -5.84
C LEU A 148 -10.17 -6.59 -4.51
N SER A 149 -10.11 -7.92 -4.59
CA SER A 149 -9.71 -8.78 -3.48
C SER A 149 -8.70 -9.83 -3.94
N ILE A 150 -8.14 -10.58 -3.01
CA ILE A 150 -7.14 -11.61 -3.27
C ILE A 150 -7.83 -12.98 -3.21
N ASP A 151 -7.73 -13.77 -4.29
CA ASP A 151 -7.96 -15.21 -4.22
C ASP A 151 -6.76 -15.83 -3.47
N ILE A 152 -6.98 -16.12 -2.18
CA ILE A 152 -5.94 -16.60 -1.27
C ILE A 152 -5.39 -17.95 -1.73
N LYS A 153 -6.24 -18.83 -2.25
CA LYS A 153 -5.85 -20.17 -2.68
C LYS A 153 -4.93 -20.14 -3.91
N ASN A 154 -5.26 -19.30 -4.86
CA ASN A 154 -4.56 -19.27 -6.15
C ASN A 154 -3.58 -18.08 -6.28
N ASN A 155 -3.52 -17.20 -5.26
CA ASN A 155 -2.71 -15.97 -5.28
C ASN A 155 -2.96 -15.12 -6.53
N ARG A 156 -4.24 -14.87 -6.83
CA ARG A 156 -4.67 -14.12 -8.02
C ARG A 156 -5.63 -12.98 -7.64
N PRO A 157 -5.65 -11.89 -8.41
CA PRO A 157 -6.63 -10.83 -8.21
C PRO A 157 -8.04 -11.30 -8.58
N VAL A 158 -9.00 -10.91 -7.73
CA VAL A 158 -10.44 -10.99 -8.01
C VAL A 158 -10.93 -9.57 -8.25
N ILE A 159 -11.45 -9.30 -9.43
CA ILE A 159 -11.98 -7.99 -9.81
C ILE A 159 -13.48 -7.98 -9.54
N HIS A 160 -13.92 -7.23 -8.53
CA HIS A 160 -15.35 -7.05 -8.21
C HIS A 160 -15.99 -5.94 -9.05
N HIS A 161 -15.20 -4.91 -9.38
CA HIS A 161 -15.68 -3.78 -10.17
C HIS A 161 -14.53 -3.14 -10.94
N LYS A 162 -14.80 -2.73 -12.18
CA LYS A 162 -13.90 -1.97 -13.03
C LYS A 162 -14.69 -0.86 -13.70
N ALA A 163 -14.22 0.36 -13.59
CA ALA A 163 -14.79 1.52 -14.27
C ALA A 163 -13.70 2.43 -14.83
N SER A 164 -14.06 3.32 -15.73
CA SER A 164 -13.15 4.36 -16.19
C SER A 164 -13.91 5.65 -16.46
N PHE A 165 -13.31 6.78 -16.10
CA PHE A 165 -13.89 8.11 -16.21
C PHE A 165 -12.97 9.00 -17.02
N LYS A 166 -13.55 9.94 -17.77
CA LYS A 166 -12.76 10.99 -18.44
C LYS A 166 -12.19 11.93 -17.37
N LYS A 167 -10.94 12.31 -17.51
CA LYS A 167 -10.33 13.32 -16.63
C LYS A 167 -11.00 14.67 -16.82
N SER A 168 -11.23 15.36 -15.71
CA SER A 168 -11.64 16.77 -15.67
C SER A 168 -10.51 17.71 -15.27
N SER A 169 -9.32 17.16 -14.96
CA SER A 169 -8.14 17.90 -14.51
C SER A 169 -6.86 17.22 -15.00
N GLU A 170 -5.73 17.90 -14.87
CA GLU A 170 -4.39 17.36 -15.16
C GLU A 170 -3.90 16.33 -14.12
N TRP A 171 -4.75 15.91 -13.17
CA TRP A 171 -4.33 14.97 -12.12
C TRP A 171 -3.83 13.65 -12.70
N HIS A 172 -2.71 13.18 -12.18
CA HIS A 172 -2.16 11.84 -12.37
C HIS A 172 -1.66 11.30 -11.02
N GLY A 173 -1.51 10.00 -10.92
CA GLY A 173 -1.12 9.34 -9.68
C GLY A 173 -2.04 8.18 -9.32
N THR A 174 -2.05 7.84 -8.04
CA THR A 174 -2.87 6.74 -7.53
C THR A 174 -3.57 7.14 -6.23
N ILE A 175 -4.82 6.73 -6.10
CA ILE A 175 -5.58 6.79 -4.85
C ILE A 175 -5.88 5.36 -4.44
N VAL A 176 -5.49 4.98 -3.23
CA VAL A 176 -5.80 3.68 -2.65
C VAL A 176 -6.68 3.87 -1.44
N LYS A 177 -7.83 3.18 -1.40
CA LYS A 177 -8.72 3.18 -0.25
C LYS A 177 -8.94 1.76 0.25
N LEU A 178 -8.77 1.55 1.52
CA LEU A 178 -9.04 0.26 2.15
C LEU A 178 -9.64 0.42 3.54
N PHE A 179 -10.56 -0.49 3.87
CA PHE A 179 -11.11 -0.61 5.21
C PHE A 179 -10.18 -1.47 6.04
N ILE A 180 -9.92 -1.09 7.29
CA ILE A 180 -9.03 -1.86 8.14
C ILE A 180 -9.55 -1.89 9.56
N GLU A 181 -9.56 -3.07 10.17
CA GLU A 181 -9.73 -3.17 11.60
C GLU A 181 -8.48 -2.61 12.27
N GLY A 182 -8.66 -1.61 13.13
CA GLY A 182 -7.58 -0.86 13.73
C GLY A 182 -7.85 -0.46 15.18
N ASP A 183 -6.81 0.00 15.86
CA ASP A 183 -6.92 0.65 17.18
C ASP A 183 -6.19 2.00 17.10
N TRP A 184 -6.96 3.04 16.81
CA TRP A 184 -6.43 4.39 16.69
C TRP A 184 -5.78 4.87 17.98
N ASN A 185 -6.41 4.61 19.13
CA ASN A 185 -5.94 5.10 20.40
C ASN A 185 -4.52 4.61 20.74
N ARG A 186 -4.23 3.35 20.40
CA ARG A 186 -2.90 2.76 20.58
C ARG A 186 -1.93 3.08 19.45
N ALA A 187 -2.42 3.34 18.24
CA ALA A 187 -1.59 3.56 17.06
C ALA A 187 -1.22 5.03 16.86
N LYS A 188 -2.05 5.98 17.32
CA LYS A 188 -1.97 7.41 16.98
C LYS A 188 -0.57 8.02 17.19
N SER A 189 0.04 7.83 18.34
CA SER A 189 1.35 8.42 18.66
C SER A 189 2.43 7.96 17.67
N ARG A 190 2.41 6.67 17.30
CA ARG A 190 3.34 6.09 16.35
C ARG A 190 3.09 6.57 14.92
N ILE A 191 1.83 6.79 14.55
CA ILE A 191 1.43 7.31 13.23
C ILE A 191 1.90 8.77 13.10
N TYR A 192 1.67 9.61 14.09
CA TYR A 192 2.15 10.99 14.09
C TYR A 192 3.67 11.08 14.02
N GLU A 193 4.36 10.26 14.80
CA GLU A 193 5.82 10.19 14.78
C GLU A 193 6.35 9.73 13.41
N TYR A 194 5.67 8.78 12.77
CA TYR A 194 6.01 8.32 11.42
C TYR A 194 5.94 9.47 10.41
N PHE A 195 4.85 10.25 10.39
CA PHE A 195 4.74 11.39 9.47
C PHE A 195 5.80 12.46 9.74
N LYS A 196 6.07 12.74 11.00
CA LYS A 196 7.12 13.68 11.41
C LYS A 196 8.49 13.26 10.88
N ARG A 197 8.86 12.00 11.10
CA ARG A 197 10.13 11.44 10.60
C ARG A 197 10.18 11.38 9.08
N THR A 198 9.09 11.00 8.43
CA THR A 198 9.00 10.98 6.97
C THR A 198 9.21 12.37 6.38
N ALA A 199 8.59 13.41 6.95
CA ALA A 199 8.80 14.77 6.52
C ALA A 199 10.25 15.27 6.73
N MET A 200 10.94 14.78 7.76
CA MET A 200 12.37 15.10 7.98
C MET A 200 13.29 14.40 6.99
N ILE A 201 12.99 13.14 6.65
CA ILE A 201 13.81 12.34 5.71
C ILE A 201 13.55 12.73 4.25
N ALA A 202 12.30 13.13 3.93
CA ALA A 202 11.89 13.59 2.61
C ALA A 202 11.46 15.08 2.65
N PRO A 203 12.39 16.03 2.88
CA PRO A 203 12.06 17.45 3.05
C PRO A 203 11.53 18.11 1.78
N TYR A 204 11.63 17.44 0.63
CA TYR A 204 11.09 17.81 -0.68
C TYR A 204 9.62 17.37 -0.87
N ALA A 205 9.07 16.53 0.04
CA ALA A 205 7.69 16.08 -0.04
C ALA A 205 6.73 17.02 0.70
N THR A 206 5.53 17.20 0.14
CA THR A 206 4.40 17.76 0.87
C THR A 206 3.49 16.61 1.29
N ILE A 207 3.24 16.49 2.59
CA ILE A 207 2.36 15.45 3.14
C ILE A 207 1.21 16.15 3.87
N VAL A 208 -0.01 15.79 3.54
CA VAL A 208 -1.23 16.24 4.20
C VAL A 208 -1.85 15.05 4.91
N PHE A 209 -1.97 15.10 6.20
CA PHE A 209 -2.54 14.03 7.01
C PHE A 209 -3.79 14.48 7.73
N LYS A 210 -4.91 13.80 7.52
CA LYS A 210 -6.17 13.96 8.21
C LYS A 210 -6.42 12.76 9.14
N ASP A 211 -6.56 13.02 10.43
CA ASP A 211 -6.83 12.00 11.44
C ASP A 211 -8.35 11.70 11.58
N PRO A 212 -8.74 10.63 12.31
CA PRO A 212 -10.16 10.30 12.53
C PRO A 212 -10.98 11.36 13.28
N SER A 213 -10.33 12.30 13.95
CA SER A 213 -10.97 13.44 14.61
C SER A 213 -11.11 14.67 13.69
N ASN A 214 -10.81 14.51 12.39
CA ASN A 214 -10.77 15.55 11.36
C ASN A 214 -9.69 16.62 11.57
N ASN A 215 -8.69 16.40 12.44
CA ASN A 215 -7.54 17.27 12.52
C ASN A 215 -6.68 17.08 11.26
N VAL A 216 -6.29 18.19 10.62
CA VAL A 216 -5.45 18.19 9.42
C VAL A 216 -4.08 18.75 9.75
N ILE A 217 -3.04 17.97 9.46
CA ILE A 217 -1.64 18.36 9.66
C ILE A 217 -0.98 18.48 8.31
N TYR A 218 -0.31 19.60 8.08
CA TYR A 218 0.46 19.88 6.89
C TYR A 218 1.96 19.78 7.18
N PHE A 219 2.64 18.86 6.53
CA PHE A 219 4.09 18.82 6.43
C PHE A 219 4.46 19.42 5.07
N LYS A 220 4.61 20.74 5.03
CA LYS A 220 4.97 21.46 3.80
C LYS A 220 6.42 21.17 3.45
N ARG A 221 6.71 20.93 2.17
CA ARG A 221 8.09 20.80 1.70
C ARG A 221 8.92 22.04 2.05
N SER A 222 10.16 21.83 2.47
CA SER A 222 11.12 22.89 2.77
C SER A 222 12.14 23.11 1.65
N THR A 223 12.22 22.20 0.70
CA THR A 223 13.10 22.26 -0.46
C THR A 223 12.44 21.64 -1.69
N THR A 224 12.92 22.01 -2.87
CA THR A 224 12.58 21.34 -4.14
C THR A 224 13.72 20.46 -4.66
N LEU A 225 14.84 20.40 -3.93
CA LEU A 225 15.98 19.54 -4.28
C LEU A 225 15.64 18.09 -3.93
N MET A 226 15.41 17.29 -4.95
CA MET A 226 15.19 15.86 -4.80
C MET A 226 16.51 15.09 -4.87
N PRO A 227 16.64 13.96 -4.16
CA PRO A 227 17.73 13.03 -4.36
C PRO A 227 17.69 12.48 -5.79
N LYS A 228 18.83 12.07 -6.31
CA LYS A 228 18.88 11.39 -7.60
C LYS A 228 18.05 10.10 -7.52
N PRO A 229 17.30 9.75 -8.60
CA PRO A 229 16.59 8.47 -8.63
C PRO A 229 17.51 7.30 -8.30
N PRO A 230 17.02 6.29 -7.56
CA PRO A 230 17.82 5.14 -7.21
C PRO A 230 18.32 4.42 -8.47
N ARG A 231 19.59 4.01 -8.46
CA ARG A 231 20.19 3.20 -9.52
C ARG A 231 19.94 1.71 -9.25
N GLU A 232 20.01 0.91 -10.29
CA GLU A 232 20.08 -0.54 -10.14
C GLU A 232 21.36 -0.89 -9.38
N VAL A 233 21.21 -1.70 -8.33
CA VAL A 233 22.32 -2.24 -7.55
C VAL A 233 22.25 -3.75 -7.65
N LYS A 234 23.36 -4.38 -8.00
CA LYS A 234 23.43 -5.85 -8.00
C LYS A 234 23.21 -6.40 -6.57
N PRO A 235 22.51 -7.53 -6.41
CA PRO A 235 22.04 -7.99 -5.09
C PRO A 235 23.16 -8.36 -4.12
N HIS A 236 24.32 -8.78 -4.63
CA HIS A 236 25.47 -9.17 -3.80
C HIS A 236 26.80 -8.99 -4.56
N PRO A 237 27.90 -8.58 -3.90
CA PRO A 237 29.22 -8.49 -4.53
C PRO A 237 29.72 -9.76 -5.21
N HIS A 238 29.34 -10.93 -4.69
CA HIS A 238 29.69 -12.25 -5.29
C HIS A 238 28.80 -12.64 -6.48
N GLY A 239 27.76 -11.89 -6.81
CA GLY A 239 26.93 -12.08 -7.99
C GLY A 239 27.34 -11.21 -9.17
N ILE A 240 28.59 -10.72 -9.15
CA ILE A 240 29.20 -9.94 -10.22
C ILE A 240 30.11 -10.90 -10.97
N ASP A 241 29.62 -11.49 -12.05
CA ASP A 241 30.45 -12.09 -13.09
C ASP A 241 30.87 -11.01 -14.09
#